data_04c16d8245e367909c581d805a4db68c
#
_entry.id   04c16d8245e367909c581d805a4db68c
#
_cell.length_a   1.000
_cell.length_b   1.000
_cell.length_c   1.000
_cell.angle_alpha   90.00
_cell.angle_beta   90.00
_cell.angle_gamma   90.00
#
_symmetry.space_group_name_H-M   'P 1'
#
loop_
_entity.id
_entity.type
_entity.pdbx_description
1 polymer ?
#
loop_
_entity_poly.entity_id
_entity_poly.type
_entity_poly.pdbx_seq_one_letter_code
_entity_poly.pdbx_strand_id
1 'polypeptide(L)'
;MNSQAVTRLVVAFTLSYATAGVGGALTELGPWYFALKHPDWKPPDAAFGVVWTTIFTLCAISAWLAWQAADTPALRRRVAVLFGLNSLLNIFLSGLYFKLQRPDWALIEVVFLWLSIVALMWGLWRLSRWASALLIVYAVWVAVAAMLNLQTVALNGPF
;
A
#
# COMPACT_ATOMS: atom_id res chain seq x y z
N MET A 1 -27.82 6.78 -2.83
CA MET A 1 -27.04 5.80 -2.06
C MET A 1 -27.80 5.51 -0.78
N ASN A 2 -28.08 4.26 -0.43
CA ASN A 2 -28.81 3.95 0.83
C ASN A 2 -27.83 4.09 2.04
N SER A 3 -28.42 4.21 3.26
CA SER A 3 -27.63 4.39 4.51
C SER A 3 -26.56 3.33 4.70
N GLN A 4 -26.83 2.08 4.36
CA GLN A 4 -25.84 0.99 4.48
C GLN A 4 -24.65 1.15 3.51
N ALA A 5 -24.87 1.63 2.29
CA ALA A 5 -23.78 1.86 1.34
C ALA A 5 -22.88 3.00 1.81
N VAL A 6 -23.47 4.05 2.41
CA VAL A 6 -22.69 5.15 3.03
C VAL A 6 -21.85 4.64 4.18
N THR A 7 -22.44 3.88 5.11
CA THR A 7 -21.71 3.31 6.25
C THR A 7 -20.53 2.45 5.80
N ARG A 8 -20.73 1.59 4.79
CA ARG A 8 -19.67 0.74 4.24
C ARG A 8 -18.54 1.57 3.59
N LEU A 9 -18.89 2.67 2.92
CA LEU A 9 -17.90 3.60 2.34
C LEU A 9 -17.07 4.25 3.44
N VAL A 10 -17.72 4.78 4.47
CA VAL A 10 -17.05 5.38 5.63
C VAL A 10 -16.10 4.37 6.29
N VAL A 11 -16.54 3.14 6.53
CA VAL A 11 -15.70 2.07 7.10
C VAL A 11 -14.48 1.79 6.20
N ALA A 12 -14.67 1.68 4.89
CA ALA A 12 -13.57 1.44 3.96
C ALA A 12 -12.52 2.57 3.99
N PHE A 13 -12.97 3.83 3.99
CA PHE A 13 -12.09 4.99 4.14
C PHE A 13 -11.38 5.00 5.50
N THR A 14 -12.10 4.76 6.59
CA THR A 14 -11.51 4.72 7.94
C THR A 14 -10.41 3.68 8.04
N LEU A 15 -10.62 2.46 7.54
CA LEU A 15 -9.62 1.39 7.58
C LEU A 15 -8.41 1.69 6.69
N SER A 16 -8.65 2.21 5.48
CA SER A 16 -7.58 2.59 4.57
C SER A 16 -6.71 3.71 5.14
N TYR A 17 -7.33 4.76 5.67
CA TYR A 17 -6.60 5.87 6.27
C TYR A 17 -6.01 5.56 7.65
N ALA A 18 -6.56 4.59 8.39
CA ALA A 18 -5.90 4.04 9.57
C ALA A 18 -4.58 3.36 9.19
N THR A 19 -4.56 2.57 8.09
CA THR A 19 -3.32 2.00 7.54
C THR A 19 -2.32 3.10 7.16
N ALA A 20 -2.77 4.13 6.45
CA ALA A 20 -1.96 5.29 6.10
C ALA A 20 -1.39 6.01 7.32
N GLY A 21 -2.20 6.20 8.34
CA GLY A 21 -1.81 6.87 9.60
C GLY A 21 -0.75 6.09 10.37
N VAL A 22 -0.92 4.76 10.48
CA VAL A 22 0.08 3.91 11.15
C VAL A 22 1.38 3.86 10.34
N GLY A 23 1.31 3.63 9.03
CA GLY A 23 2.48 3.66 8.14
C GLY A 23 3.19 5.01 8.16
N GLY A 24 2.43 6.11 8.13
CA GLY A 24 2.95 7.47 8.22
C GLY A 24 3.64 7.76 9.55
N ALA A 25 3.08 7.29 10.67
CA ALA A 25 3.69 7.41 11.99
C ALA A 25 5.02 6.63 12.12
N LEU A 26 5.20 5.59 11.31
CA LEU A 26 6.45 4.83 11.23
C LEU A 26 7.45 5.45 10.25
N THR A 27 6.99 6.34 9.37
CA THR A 27 7.82 6.99 8.35
C THR A 27 8.53 8.19 8.96
N GLU A 28 9.80 8.02 9.28
CA GLU A 28 10.62 9.03 9.93
C GLU A 28 11.67 9.57 8.94
N LEU A 29 11.46 10.80 8.47
CA LEU A 29 12.41 11.52 7.61
C LEU A 29 13.42 12.28 8.50
N GLY A 30 14.29 11.51 9.17
CA GLY A 30 15.31 12.05 10.08
C GLY A 30 16.71 12.09 9.45
N PRO A 31 17.74 12.44 10.26
CA PRO A 31 19.13 12.56 9.80
C PRO A 31 19.64 11.30 9.05
N TRP A 32 19.25 10.11 9.51
CA TRP A 32 19.62 8.86 8.84
C TRP A 32 19.09 8.82 7.40
N TYR A 33 17.81 9.14 7.18
CA TYR A 33 17.20 9.12 5.85
C TYR A 33 17.87 10.12 4.90
N PHE A 34 18.17 11.33 5.38
CA PHE A 34 18.84 12.35 4.58
C PHE A 34 20.31 12.08 4.33
N ALA A 35 20.95 11.21 5.12
CA ALA A 35 22.33 10.76 4.89
C ALA A 35 22.44 9.68 3.80
N LEU A 36 21.31 9.03 3.43
CA LEU A 36 21.33 8.01 2.39
C LEU A 36 21.57 8.64 1.01
N LYS A 37 22.40 7.97 0.22
CA LYS A 37 22.53 8.27 -1.21
C LYS A 37 21.32 7.72 -1.94
N HIS A 38 20.66 8.57 -2.70
CA HIS A 38 19.53 8.20 -3.53
C HIS A 38 19.87 8.31 -5.01
N PRO A 39 19.19 7.56 -5.89
CA PRO A 39 19.37 7.74 -7.34
C PRO A 39 18.83 9.10 -7.79
N ASP A 40 19.40 9.65 -8.88
CA ASP A 40 19.08 10.98 -9.41
C ASP A 40 17.61 11.14 -9.83
N TRP A 41 16.96 10.03 -10.19
CA TRP A 41 15.55 10.02 -10.58
C TRP A 41 14.57 9.92 -9.39
N LYS A 42 15.05 9.88 -8.14
CA LYS A 42 14.17 9.85 -6.96
C LYS A 42 13.18 11.01 -7.00
N PRO A 43 11.87 10.76 -6.89
CA PRO A 43 10.90 11.84 -6.78
C PRO A 43 11.17 12.72 -5.54
N PRO A 44 10.80 14.00 -5.58
CA PRO A 44 10.84 14.86 -4.39
C PRO A 44 10.04 14.25 -3.23
N ASP A 45 10.52 14.41 -1.98
CA ASP A 45 9.88 13.78 -0.81
C ASP A 45 8.40 14.17 -0.65
N ALA A 46 8.03 15.40 -1.00
CA ALA A 46 6.64 15.84 -1.01
C ALA A 46 5.73 15.03 -1.95
N ALA A 47 6.26 14.49 -3.05
CA ALA A 47 5.49 13.70 -4.00
C ALA A 47 5.00 12.37 -3.38
N PHE A 48 5.76 11.80 -2.45
CA PHE A 48 5.38 10.55 -1.77
C PHE A 48 4.07 10.72 -1.00
N GLY A 49 3.88 11.84 -0.29
CA GLY A 49 2.65 12.12 0.44
C GLY A 49 1.43 12.19 -0.48
N VAL A 50 1.56 12.87 -1.62
CA VAL A 50 0.48 12.99 -2.61
C VAL A 50 0.12 11.63 -3.22
N VAL A 51 1.14 10.87 -3.63
CA VAL A 51 0.92 9.55 -4.26
C VAL A 51 0.30 8.56 -3.27
N TRP A 52 0.82 8.48 -2.04
CA TRP A 52 0.26 7.58 -1.02
C TRP A 52 -1.18 7.97 -0.62
N THR A 53 -1.49 9.26 -0.50
CA THR A 53 -2.86 9.71 -0.26
C THR A 53 -3.79 9.28 -1.38
N THR A 54 -3.35 9.41 -2.64
CA THR A 54 -4.10 8.93 -3.80
C THR A 54 -4.31 7.40 -3.74
N ILE A 55 -3.26 6.64 -3.46
CA ILE A 55 -3.33 5.17 -3.35
C ILE A 55 -4.32 4.74 -2.27
N PHE A 56 -4.23 5.29 -1.05
CA PHE A 56 -5.14 4.92 0.03
C PHE A 56 -6.60 5.31 -0.26
N THR A 57 -6.82 6.42 -0.97
CA THR A 57 -8.14 6.79 -1.48
C THR A 57 -8.68 5.74 -2.47
N LEU A 58 -7.86 5.35 -3.46
CA LEU A 58 -8.23 4.35 -4.45
C LEU A 58 -8.45 2.97 -3.82
N CYS A 59 -7.64 2.58 -2.81
CA CYS A 59 -7.83 1.36 -2.04
C CYS A 59 -9.16 1.37 -1.28
N ALA A 60 -9.55 2.49 -0.65
CA ALA A 60 -10.83 2.62 0.03
C ALA A 60 -12.01 2.44 -0.93
N ILE A 61 -11.96 3.09 -2.10
CA ILE A 61 -12.99 2.97 -3.14
C ILE A 61 -13.02 1.53 -3.68
N SER A 62 -11.87 0.94 -3.95
CA SER A 62 -11.75 -0.46 -4.39
C SER A 62 -12.36 -1.43 -3.39
N ALA A 63 -12.03 -1.29 -2.11
CA ALA A 63 -12.56 -2.13 -1.04
C ALA A 63 -14.08 -1.99 -0.93
N TRP A 64 -14.60 -0.76 -1.00
CA TRP A 64 -16.04 -0.50 -0.98
C TRP A 64 -16.76 -1.14 -2.18
N LEU A 65 -16.26 -0.97 -3.41
CA LEU A 65 -16.83 -1.58 -4.62
C LEU A 65 -16.84 -3.11 -4.54
N ALA A 66 -15.73 -3.70 -4.11
CA ALA A 66 -15.61 -5.14 -3.94
C ALA A 66 -16.58 -5.68 -2.88
N TRP A 67 -16.72 -4.96 -1.75
CA TRP A 67 -17.64 -5.33 -0.68
C TRP A 67 -19.11 -5.24 -1.11
N GLN A 68 -19.46 -4.25 -1.93
CA GLN A 68 -20.82 -4.11 -2.48
C GLN A 68 -21.16 -5.24 -3.45
N ALA A 69 -20.17 -5.71 -4.22
CA ALA A 69 -20.32 -6.80 -5.18
C ALA A 69 -20.28 -8.20 -4.50
N ALA A 70 -19.78 -8.29 -3.27
CA ALA A 70 -19.72 -9.54 -2.53
C ALA A 70 -21.07 -9.88 -1.92
N ASP A 71 -21.79 -10.83 -2.54
CA ASP A 71 -23.15 -11.25 -2.16
C ASP A 71 -23.16 -12.31 -1.06
N THR A 72 -22.05 -13.04 -0.83
CA THR A 72 -21.94 -14.09 0.19
C THR A 72 -21.00 -13.70 1.33
N PRO A 73 -21.21 -14.24 2.54
CA PRO A 73 -20.28 -14.05 3.67
C PRO A 73 -18.86 -14.53 3.35
N ALA A 74 -18.71 -15.59 2.56
CA ALA A 74 -17.40 -16.12 2.15
C ALA A 74 -16.64 -15.13 1.27
N LEU A 75 -17.31 -14.49 0.30
CA LEU A 75 -16.71 -13.46 -0.55
C LEU A 75 -16.33 -12.21 0.24
N ARG A 76 -17.18 -11.76 1.18
CA ARG A 76 -16.86 -10.64 2.08
C ARG A 76 -15.64 -10.95 2.95
N ARG A 77 -15.57 -12.15 3.53
CA ARG A 77 -14.39 -12.59 4.27
C ARG A 77 -13.13 -12.57 3.41
N ARG A 78 -13.22 -13.05 2.16
CA ARG A 78 -12.10 -13.00 1.21
C ARG A 78 -11.63 -11.57 0.96
N VAL A 79 -12.54 -10.63 0.70
CA VAL A 79 -12.22 -9.20 0.52
C VAL A 79 -11.52 -8.66 1.76
N ALA A 80 -12.07 -8.90 2.97
CA ALA A 80 -11.50 -8.43 4.22
C ALA A 80 -10.09 -8.99 4.47
N VAL A 81 -9.87 -10.30 4.24
CA VAL A 81 -8.57 -10.94 4.43
C VAL A 81 -7.52 -10.40 3.46
N LEU A 82 -7.87 -10.23 2.19
CA LEU A 82 -6.94 -9.73 1.18
C LEU A 82 -6.51 -8.28 1.47
N PHE A 83 -7.45 -7.39 1.77
CA PHE A 83 -7.11 -6.01 2.15
C PHE A 83 -6.39 -5.93 3.49
N GLY A 84 -6.79 -6.76 4.48
CA GLY A 84 -6.14 -6.82 5.78
C GLY A 84 -4.67 -7.26 5.67
N LEU A 85 -4.39 -8.32 4.91
CA LEU A 85 -3.03 -8.78 4.66
C LEU A 85 -2.19 -7.70 3.94
N ASN A 86 -2.76 -7.08 2.90
CA ASN A 86 -2.08 -6.00 2.17
C ASN A 86 -1.76 -4.81 3.09
N SER A 87 -2.70 -4.40 3.96
CA SER A 87 -2.50 -3.33 4.94
C SER A 87 -1.38 -3.66 5.93
N LEU A 88 -1.32 -4.89 6.43
CA LEU A 88 -0.26 -5.33 7.34
C LEU A 88 1.12 -5.28 6.67
N LEU A 89 1.24 -5.78 5.44
CA LEU A 89 2.48 -5.72 4.67
C LEU A 89 2.90 -4.27 4.40
N ASN A 90 1.96 -3.39 4.04
CA ASN A 90 2.25 -1.98 3.82
C ASN A 90 2.81 -1.27 5.06
N ILE A 91 2.21 -1.53 6.24
CA ILE A 91 2.71 -1.01 7.52
C ILE A 91 4.09 -1.60 7.84
N PHE A 92 4.26 -2.90 7.60
CA PHE A 92 5.51 -3.60 7.88
C PHE A 92 6.67 -3.07 7.04
N LEU A 93 6.43 -2.78 5.75
CA LEU A 93 7.41 -2.12 4.89
C LEU A 93 7.93 -0.81 5.50
N SER A 94 7.02 0.06 5.95
CA SER A 94 7.41 1.33 6.59
C SER A 94 8.22 1.12 7.86
N GLY A 95 7.83 0.13 8.67
CA GLY A 95 8.56 -0.25 9.87
C GLY A 95 9.97 -0.74 9.60
N LEU A 96 10.15 -1.62 8.61
CA LEU A 96 11.47 -2.13 8.21
C LEU A 96 12.36 -1.01 7.68
N TYR A 97 11.84 -0.21 6.76
CA TYR A 97 12.64 0.83 6.10
C TYR A 97 13.03 1.95 7.04
N PHE A 98 12.05 2.57 7.72
CA PHE A 98 12.27 3.81 8.48
C PHE A 98 12.59 3.58 9.96
N LYS A 99 11.88 2.68 10.65
CA LYS A 99 12.11 2.44 12.08
C LYS A 99 13.29 1.52 12.38
N LEU A 100 13.39 0.43 11.64
CA LEU A 100 14.51 -0.50 11.78
C LEU A 100 15.74 -0.08 10.96
N GLN A 101 15.58 0.91 10.06
CA GLN A 101 16.65 1.41 9.19
C GLN A 101 17.32 0.27 8.38
N ARG A 102 16.50 -0.69 7.93
CA ARG A 102 16.90 -1.88 7.17
C ARG A 102 16.29 -1.88 5.77
N PRO A 103 16.77 -1.01 4.84
CA PRO A 103 16.33 -1.00 3.46
C PRO A 103 16.53 -2.35 2.76
N ASP A 104 17.54 -3.12 3.15
CA ASP A 104 17.83 -4.47 2.66
C ASP A 104 16.69 -5.46 3.00
N TRP A 105 16.17 -5.44 4.21
CA TRP A 105 15.01 -6.25 4.60
C TRP A 105 13.71 -5.73 3.96
N ALA A 106 13.57 -4.41 3.87
CA ALA A 106 12.46 -3.78 3.18
C ALA A 106 12.43 -4.15 1.68
N LEU A 107 13.59 -4.39 1.05
CA LEU A 107 13.69 -4.85 -0.34
C LEU A 107 13.13 -6.27 -0.52
N ILE A 108 13.30 -7.13 0.46
CA ILE A 108 12.69 -8.47 0.44
C ILE A 108 11.18 -8.37 0.66
N GLU A 109 10.78 -7.56 1.64
CA GLU A 109 9.37 -7.39 2.02
C GLU A 109 8.53 -6.78 0.91
N VAL A 110 9.05 -5.78 0.18
CA VAL A 110 8.30 -5.10 -0.89
C VAL A 110 7.85 -6.05 -2.01
N VAL A 111 8.54 -7.18 -2.20
CA VAL A 111 8.12 -8.23 -3.13
C VAL A 111 6.82 -8.87 -2.64
N PHE A 112 6.72 -9.18 -1.34
CA PHE A 112 5.49 -9.73 -0.75
C PHE A 112 4.34 -8.73 -0.78
N LEU A 113 4.63 -7.46 -0.50
CA LEU A 113 3.64 -6.39 -0.65
C LEU A 113 3.14 -6.32 -2.10
N TRP A 114 4.03 -6.31 -3.09
CA TRP A 114 3.64 -6.27 -4.50
C TRP A 114 2.81 -7.48 -4.92
N LEU A 115 3.22 -8.68 -4.51
CA LEU A 115 2.45 -9.91 -4.77
C LEU A 115 1.07 -9.87 -4.11
N SER A 116 0.94 -9.26 -2.92
CA SER A 116 -0.36 -9.08 -2.26
C SER A 116 -1.29 -8.15 -3.05
N ILE A 117 -0.74 -7.12 -3.73
CA ILE A 117 -1.52 -6.23 -4.61
C ILE A 117 -2.00 -7.02 -5.85
N VAL A 118 -1.13 -7.83 -6.45
CA VAL A 118 -1.51 -8.71 -7.57
C VAL A 118 -2.59 -9.69 -7.15
N ALA A 119 -2.46 -10.29 -5.97
CA ALA A 119 -3.47 -11.18 -5.41
C ALA A 119 -4.81 -10.47 -5.17
N LEU A 120 -4.78 -9.22 -4.66
CA LEU A 120 -5.96 -8.36 -4.57
C LEU A 120 -6.59 -8.16 -5.95
N MET A 121 -5.84 -7.69 -6.94
CA MET A 121 -6.33 -7.42 -8.28
C MET A 121 -6.99 -8.66 -8.89
N TRP A 122 -6.31 -9.80 -8.83
CA TRP A 122 -6.84 -11.08 -9.33
C TRP A 122 -8.07 -11.55 -8.54
N GLY A 123 -8.02 -11.43 -7.22
CA GLY A 123 -9.11 -11.82 -6.32
C GLY A 123 -10.38 -11.00 -6.51
N LEU A 124 -10.24 -9.73 -6.88
CA LEU A 124 -11.35 -8.80 -7.09
C LEU A 124 -11.87 -8.78 -8.52
N TRP A 125 -11.09 -9.24 -9.51
CA TRP A 125 -11.44 -9.13 -10.93
C TRP A 125 -12.82 -9.68 -11.29
N ARG A 126 -13.18 -10.83 -10.70
CA ARG A 126 -14.49 -11.45 -10.93
C ARG A 126 -15.63 -10.82 -10.12
N LEU A 127 -15.32 -10.10 -9.05
CA LEU A 127 -16.28 -9.38 -8.24
C LEU A 127 -16.61 -8.01 -8.85
N SER A 128 -15.56 -7.24 -9.14
CA SER A 128 -15.66 -5.90 -9.70
C SER A 128 -14.38 -5.56 -10.47
N ARG A 129 -14.49 -5.43 -11.79
CA ARG A 129 -13.36 -5.03 -12.64
C ARG A 129 -12.85 -3.63 -12.28
N TRP A 130 -13.74 -2.73 -11.88
CA TRP A 130 -13.37 -1.39 -11.42
C TRP A 130 -12.59 -1.43 -10.11
N ALA A 131 -13.01 -2.26 -9.15
CA ALA A 131 -12.26 -2.44 -7.91
C ALA A 131 -10.84 -2.93 -8.18
N SER A 132 -10.67 -3.89 -9.09
CA SER A 132 -9.35 -4.38 -9.50
C SER A 132 -8.53 -3.31 -10.25
N ALA A 133 -9.13 -2.60 -11.20
CA ALA A 133 -8.43 -1.60 -12.02
C ALA A 133 -7.90 -0.43 -11.20
N LEU A 134 -8.61 0.00 -10.16
CA LEU A 134 -8.15 1.08 -9.26
C LEU A 134 -6.83 0.75 -8.55
N LEU A 135 -6.51 -0.54 -8.37
CA LEU A 135 -5.27 -0.98 -7.74
C LEU A 135 -4.05 -0.96 -8.68
N ILE A 136 -4.23 -0.70 -9.98
CA ILE A 136 -3.12 -0.60 -10.95
C ILE A 136 -2.15 0.52 -10.52
N VAL A 137 -2.67 1.67 -10.11
CA VAL A 137 -1.85 2.80 -9.64
C VAL A 137 -0.96 2.37 -8.46
N TYR A 138 -1.52 1.59 -7.54
CA TYR A 138 -0.80 1.05 -6.40
C TYR A 138 0.29 0.07 -6.84
N ALA A 139 -0.04 -0.89 -7.71
CA ALA A 139 0.93 -1.87 -8.22
C ALA A 139 2.11 -1.20 -8.95
N VAL A 140 1.84 -0.18 -9.76
CA VAL A 140 2.88 0.59 -10.47
C VAL A 140 3.75 1.35 -9.48
N TRP A 141 3.15 2.04 -8.50
CA TRP A 141 3.91 2.81 -7.51
C TRP A 141 4.80 1.94 -6.65
N VAL A 142 4.31 0.79 -6.16
CA VAL A 142 5.13 -0.14 -5.35
C VAL A 142 6.27 -0.72 -6.18
N ALA A 143 6.09 -0.97 -7.48
CA ALA A 143 7.19 -1.38 -8.36
C ALA A 143 8.26 -0.26 -8.49
N VAL A 144 7.85 1.00 -8.63
CA VAL A 144 8.77 2.16 -8.63
C VAL A 144 9.49 2.26 -7.28
N ALA A 145 8.77 2.12 -6.16
CA ALA A 145 9.35 2.14 -4.82
C ALA A 145 10.34 0.99 -4.59
N ALA A 146 10.07 -0.21 -5.11
CA ALA A 146 10.98 -1.34 -5.06
C ALA A 146 12.28 -1.06 -5.83
N MET A 147 12.20 -0.48 -7.02
CA MET A 147 13.37 -0.07 -7.80
C MET A 147 14.18 1.02 -7.11
N LEU A 148 13.49 1.99 -6.50
CA LEU A 148 14.15 3.03 -5.70
C LEU A 148 14.88 2.43 -4.50
N ASN A 149 14.25 1.51 -3.77
CA ASN A 149 14.86 0.83 -2.64
C ASN A 149 16.05 -0.04 -3.06
N LEU A 150 15.94 -0.77 -4.18
CA LEU A 150 17.04 -1.57 -4.73
C LEU A 150 18.29 -0.70 -4.99
N GLN A 151 18.11 0.45 -5.62
CA GLN A 151 19.22 1.37 -5.90
C GLN A 151 19.74 2.02 -4.61
N THR A 152 18.88 2.34 -3.65
CA THR A 152 19.30 2.85 -2.35
C THR A 152 20.18 1.82 -1.62
N VAL A 153 19.80 0.55 -1.63
CA VAL A 153 20.60 -0.54 -1.06
C VAL A 153 21.96 -0.68 -1.75
N ALA A 154 21.96 -0.62 -3.09
CA ALA A 154 23.20 -0.72 -3.88
C ALA A 154 24.17 0.45 -3.63
N LEU A 155 23.65 1.65 -3.38
CA LEU A 155 24.46 2.87 -3.17
C LEU A 155 24.98 3.01 -1.74
N ASN A 156 24.36 2.36 -0.74
CA ASN A 156 24.65 2.59 0.68
C ASN A 156 25.04 1.32 1.45
N GLY A 157 24.81 0.12 0.90
CA GLY A 157 25.09 -1.13 1.63
C GLY A 157 26.56 -1.36 1.90
N PRO A 158 26.87 -2.27 2.86
CA PRO A 158 25.94 -3.13 3.62
C PRO A 158 25.19 -2.39 4.74
N PHE A 159 23.95 -2.89 5.09
CA PHE A 159 23.13 -2.38 6.19
C PHE A 159 23.15 -3.31 7.40
#